data_aa685d736939a42fb57f00d5bd229c42
#
_entry.id   aa685d736939a42fb57f00d5bd229c42
#
_cell.length_a   1.000
_cell.length_b   1.000
_cell.length_c   1.000
_cell.angle_alpha   90.00
_cell.angle_beta   90.00
_cell.angle_gamma   90.00
#
_symmetry.space_group_name_H-M   'P 1'
#
loop_
_entity.id
_entity.type
_entity.pdbx_description
1 polymer ?
#
loop_
_entity_poly.entity_id
_entity_poly.type
_entity_poly.pdbx_seq_one_letter_code
_entity_poly.pdbx_strand_id
1 'polypeptide(L)'
;YYITILPHYYLSIMVSEEEEKSGSPEITPGQSISKWFEDFLDLRAGSDRAGATESIVSGKLMRGSNAWMLVCSIMIASLGLNLNSAAVIIGAMLISPLMNPILGVGLAIGTNDRNMLWQALKNFGIAIVIALITSIIYFALTPIDVFTEEMQARTEPTILDALVAVFGGLAGIISVTRFDKTSVILGVSIATDLMPPLCVAGYGLVFAF
;
A
#
# COMPACT_ATOMS: atom_id res chain seq x y z
N TYR A 1 33.97 -3.83 -51.51
CA TYR A 1 32.50 -3.98 -51.34
C TYR A 1 31.96 -3.33 -50.05
N TYR A 2 32.82 -2.95 -49.08
CA TYR A 2 32.40 -2.39 -47.81
C TYR A 2 32.39 -0.85 -47.69
N ILE A 3 32.94 -0.13 -48.70
CA ILE A 3 33.12 1.31 -48.62
C ILE A 3 31.93 2.11 -49.19
N THR A 4 31.01 1.47 -49.88
CA THR A 4 29.88 2.16 -50.57
C THR A 4 28.59 2.20 -49.75
N ILE A 5 28.50 1.43 -48.67
CA ILE A 5 27.28 1.29 -47.85
C ILE A 5 27.28 2.30 -46.67
N LEU A 6 28.45 2.70 -46.18
CA LEU A 6 28.58 3.61 -45.04
C LEU A 6 27.98 5.02 -45.26
N PRO A 7 28.16 5.68 -46.41
CA PRO A 7 27.60 7.01 -46.57
C PRO A 7 26.06 7.02 -46.66
N HIS A 8 25.44 5.96 -47.14
CA HIS A 8 23.98 5.88 -47.25
C HIS A 8 23.31 5.69 -45.88
N TYR A 9 23.95 5.00 -44.95
CA TYR A 9 23.47 4.78 -43.61
C TYR A 9 23.54 6.07 -42.77
N TYR A 10 24.64 6.81 -42.87
CA TYR A 10 24.79 8.10 -42.20
C TYR A 10 23.84 9.18 -42.77
N LEU A 11 23.59 9.16 -44.10
CA LEU A 11 22.64 10.08 -44.72
C LEU A 11 21.19 9.80 -44.27
N SER A 12 20.80 8.54 -44.10
CA SER A 12 19.46 8.18 -43.62
C SER A 12 19.25 8.55 -42.13
N ILE A 13 20.29 8.47 -41.30
CA ILE A 13 20.22 8.92 -39.91
C ILE A 13 20.13 10.44 -39.82
N MET A 14 20.92 11.17 -40.60
CA MET A 14 20.85 12.63 -40.60
C MET A 14 19.52 13.17 -41.16
N VAL A 15 18.93 12.51 -42.16
CA VAL A 15 17.62 12.88 -42.70
C VAL A 15 16.51 12.57 -41.67
N SER A 16 16.60 11.47 -40.92
CA SER A 16 15.64 11.17 -39.86
C SER A 16 15.75 12.12 -38.67
N GLU A 17 16.96 12.60 -38.35
CA GLU A 17 17.16 13.63 -37.30
C GLU A 17 16.68 15.03 -37.74
N GLU A 18 16.76 15.38 -39.02
CA GLU A 18 16.21 16.64 -39.53
C GLU A 18 14.68 16.61 -39.65
N GLU A 19 14.07 15.48 -40.01
CA GLU A 19 12.62 15.32 -40.01
C GLU A 19 12.03 15.34 -38.58
N GLU A 20 12.72 14.78 -37.60
CA GLU A 20 12.31 14.83 -36.18
C GLU A 20 12.41 16.25 -35.60
N LYS A 21 13.37 17.06 -36.05
CA LYS A 21 13.49 18.48 -35.66
C LYS A 21 12.50 19.42 -36.34
N SER A 22 12.01 19.07 -37.55
CA SER A 22 11.06 19.89 -38.30
C SER A 22 9.60 19.74 -37.83
N GLY A 23 9.30 18.73 -37.03
CA GLY A 23 7.93 18.40 -36.58
C GLY A 23 7.58 18.80 -35.14
N SER A 24 8.48 19.49 -34.42
CA SER A 24 8.13 19.95 -33.06
C SER A 24 7.18 21.17 -33.19
N PRO A 25 5.90 21.04 -32.74
CA PRO A 25 4.99 22.20 -32.73
C PRO A 25 5.56 23.22 -31.74
N GLU A 26 5.65 24.48 -32.16
CA GLU A 26 5.96 25.63 -31.31
C GLU A 26 4.92 25.68 -30.18
N ILE A 27 5.27 25.11 -29.03
CA ILE A 27 4.41 25.09 -27.83
C ILE A 27 4.53 26.47 -27.20
N THR A 28 3.48 27.28 -27.34
CA THR A 28 3.34 28.52 -26.58
C THR A 28 3.40 28.27 -25.07
N PRO A 29 4.00 29.17 -24.26
CA PRO A 29 4.18 28.93 -22.81
C PRO A 29 2.89 28.56 -22.05
N GLY A 30 1.74 29.05 -22.52
CA GLY A 30 0.43 28.70 -21.93
C GLY A 30 -0.04 27.27 -22.24
N GLN A 31 0.28 26.75 -23.42
CA GLN A 31 -0.04 25.36 -23.80
C GLN A 31 0.88 24.36 -23.11
N SER A 32 2.10 24.76 -22.77
CA SER A 32 3.04 23.92 -22.03
C SER A 32 2.55 23.67 -20.60
N ILE A 33 2.01 24.69 -19.94
CA ILE A 33 1.45 24.58 -18.58
C ILE A 33 0.18 23.72 -18.58
N SER A 34 -0.72 23.93 -19.56
CA SER A 34 -1.96 23.14 -19.70
C SER A 34 -1.65 21.65 -19.92
N LYS A 35 -0.72 21.33 -20.84
CA LYS A 35 -0.28 19.95 -21.08
C LYS A 35 0.39 19.34 -19.87
N TRP A 36 1.21 20.10 -19.13
CA TRP A 36 1.83 19.62 -17.90
C TRP A 36 0.79 19.30 -16.85
N PHE A 37 -0.27 20.12 -16.70
CA PHE A 37 -1.39 19.83 -15.81
C PHE A 37 -2.21 18.63 -16.27
N GLU A 38 -2.46 18.48 -17.57
CA GLU A 38 -3.14 17.31 -18.13
C GLU A 38 -2.35 16.03 -17.90
N ASP A 39 -1.04 16.03 -18.16
CA ASP A 39 -0.15 14.90 -17.90
C ASP A 39 -0.03 14.59 -16.40
N PHE A 40 0.01 15.62 -15.56
CA PHE A 40 0.05 15.45 -14.11
C PHE A 40 -1.28 14.88 -13.54
N LEU A 41 -2.41 15.29 -14.11
CA LEU A 41 -3.74 14.81 -13.72
C LEU A 41 -4.13 13.50 -14.43
N ASP A 42 -3.40 13.07 -15.45
CA ASP A 42 -3.67 11.81 -16.13
C ASP A 42 -3.22 10.61 -15.30
N LEU A 43 -4.10 10.23 -14.37
CA LEU A 43 -3.93 9.04 -13.54
C LEU A 43 -4.12 7.73 -14.34
N ARG A 44 -4.53 7.81 -15.62
CA ARG A 44 -4.75 6.65 -16.48
C ARG A 44 -3.53 6.24 -17.26
N ALA A 45 -2.66 7.19 -17.60
CA ALA A 45 -1.40 6.90 -18.26
C ALA A 45 -0.52 6.02 -17.37
N GLY A 46 -0.20 4.81 -17.84
CA GLY A 46 0.64 3.84 -17.12
C GLY A 46 -0.07 3.06 -16.00
N SER A 47 -1.41 3.06 -15.93
CA SER A 47 -2.13 2.24 -14.96
C SER A 47 -2.37 0.82 -15.51
N ASP A 48 -1.84 -0.19 -14.82
CA ASP A 48 -2.14 -1.61 -15.06
C ASP A 48 -3.28 -2.08 -14.15
N ARG A 49 -4.52 -1.92 -14.64
CA ARG A 49 -5.71 -2.36 -13.88
C ARG A 49 -5.81 -3.88 -13.77
N ALA A 50 -5.35 -4.61 -14.78
CA ALA A 50 -5.39 -6.06 -14.78
C ALA A 50 -4.40 -6.64 -13.78
N GLY A 51 -3.15 -6.19 -13.81
CA GLY A 51 -2.11 -6.61 -12.85
C GLY A 51 -2.42 -6.18 -11.42
N ALA A 52 -3.00 -4.98 -11.20
CA ALA A 52 -3.47 -4.54 -9.89
C ALA A 52 -4.56 -5.46 -9.35
N THR A 53 -5.57 -5.79 -10.16
CA THR A 53 -6.66 -6.69 -9.77
C THR A 53 -6.11 -8.09 -9.46
N GLU A 54 -5.22 -8.62 -10.28
CA GLU A 54 -4.58 -9.92 -10.04
C GLU A 54 -3.75 -9.93 -8.77
N SER A 55 -2.98 -8.89 -8.49
CA SER A 55 -2.20 -8.74 -7.27
C SER A 55 -3.09 -8.70 -6.02
N ILE A 56 -4.20 -7.97 -6.05
CA ILE A 56 -5.16 -7.91 -4.95
C ILE A 56 -5.85 -9.27 -4.75
N VAL A 57 -6.29 -9.91 -5.84
CA VAL A 57 -6.99 -11.20 -5.77
C VAL A 57 -6.07 -12.31 -5.27
N SER A 58 -4.81 -12.36 -5.71
CA SER A 58 -3.85 -13.36 -5.26
C SER A 58 -3.39 -13.11 -3.83
N GLY A 59 -3.20 -11.86 -3.44
CA GLY A 59 -2.73 -11.47 -2.10
C GLY A 59 -3.76 -11.58 -0.98
N LYS A 60 -5.07 -11.68 -1.29
CA LYS A 60 -6.14 -11.70 -0.26
C LYS A 60 -6.16 -12.93 0.63
N LEU A 61 -5.44 -14.01 0.28
CA LEU A 61 -5.48 -15.27 1.02
C LEU A 61 -4.54 -15.24 2.23
N MET A 62 -5.11 -15.39 3.43
CA MET A 62 -4.36 -15.55 4.69
C MET A 62 -3.97 -17.01 4.93
N ARG A 63 -2.99 -17.51 4.16
CA ARG A 63 -2.46 -18.89 4.29
C ARG A 63 -0.94 -18.91 4.26
N GLY A 64 -0.36 -19.90 4.93
CA GLY A 64 1.08 -20.16 4.90
C GLY A 64 1.91 -18.98 5.38
N SER A 65 2.80 -18.48 4.53
CA SER A 65 3.73 -17.39 4.85
C SER A 65 3.06 -16.10 5.30
N ASN A 66 1.91 -15.75 4.71
CA ASN A 66 1.19 -14.51 5.08
C ASN A 66 0.70 -14.56 6.54
N ALA A 67 0.23 -15.71 7.03
CA ALA A 67 -0.19 -15.86 8.41
C ALA A 67 1.02 -15.72 9.37
N TRP A 68 2.16 -16.33 9.06
CA TRP A 68 3.37 -16.20 9.85
C TRP A 68 3.95 -14.78 9.84
N MET A 69 3.93 -14.10 8.68
CA MET A 69 4.32 -12.70 8.58
C MET A 69 3.42 -11.82 9.45
N LEU A 70 2.11 -12.11 9.51
CA LEU A 70 1.17 -11.39 10.36
C LEU A 70 1.51 -11.61 11.85
N VAL A 71 1.76 -12.84 12.28
CA VAL A 71 2.16 -13.14 13.66
C VAL A 71 3.43 -12.39 14.04
N CYS A 72 4.49 -12.46 13.22
CA CYS A 72 5.73 -11.72 13.48
C CYS A 72 5.50 -10.21 13.55
N SER A 73 4.71 -9.67 12.64
CA SER A 73 4.37 -8.26 12.57
C SER A 73 3.63 -7.79 13.83
N ILE A 74 2.63 -8.56 14.31
CA ILE A 74 1.90 -8.27 15.56
C ILE A 74 2.84 -8.32 16.77
N MET A 75 3.75 -9.31 16.83
CA MET A 75 4.75 -9.38 17.90
C MET A 75 5.64 -8.13 17.93
N ILE A 76 6.14 -7.69 16.78
CA ILE A 76 6.95 -6.47 16.68
C ILE A 76 6.14 -5.22 17.06
N ALA A 77 4.88 -5.12 16.62
CA ALA A 77 4.03 -4.00 16.96
C ALA A 77 3.74 -3.95 18.47
N SER A 78 3.46 -5.08 19.10
CA SER A 78 3.23 -5.17 20.54
C SER A 78 4.49 -4.79 21.34
N LEU A 79 5.66 -5.22 20.87
CA LEU A 79 6.95 -4.74 21.40
C LEU A 79 7.11 -3.23 21.23
N GLY A 80 6.75 -2.68 20.07
CA GLY A 80 6.81 -1.24 19.78
C GLY A 80 5.90 -0.43 20.70
N LEU A 81 4.71 -0.94 21.00
CA LEU A 81 3.77 -0.34 21.97
C LEU A 81 4.36 -0.30 23.38
N ASN A 82 4.94 -1.40 23.86
CA ASN A 82 5.60 -1.45 25.17
C ASN A 82 6.83 -0.55 25.27
N LEU A 83 7.59 -0.43 24.16
CA LEU A 83 8.77 0.45 24.09
C LEU A 83 8.41 1.93 23.87
N ASN A 84 7.13 2.25 23.73
CA ASN A 84 6.65 3.60 23.37
C ASN A 84 7.36 4.15 22.13
N SER A 85 7.54 3.31 21.10
CA SER A 85 8.32 3.63 19.89
C SER A 85 7.47 3.56 18.63
N ALA A 86 7.03 4.72 18.15
CA ALA A 86 6.30 4.85 16.89
C ALA A 86 7.07 4.26 15.69
N ALA A 87 8.41 4.40 15.68
CA ALA A 87 9.24 3.88 14.59
C ALA A 87 9.18 2.35 14.47
N VAL A 88 9.17 1.63 15.59
CA VAL A 88 9.06 0.17 15.61
C VAL A 88 7.66 -0.26 15.17
N ILE A 89 6.63 0.46 15.61
CA ILE A 89 5.23 0.20 15.21
C ILE A 89 5.08 0.38 13.70
N ILE A 90 5.60 1.47 13.12
CA ILE A 90 5.58 1.72 11.67
C ILE A 90 6.33 0.61 10.92
N GLY A 91 7.50 0.19 11.40
CA GLY A 91 8.23 -0.93 10.82
C GLY A 91 7.44 -2.24 10.80
N ALA A 92 6.69 -2.52 11.87
CA ALA A 92 5.79 -3.67 11.95
C ALA A 92 4.65 -3.59 10.91
N MET A 93 4.05 -2.41 10.74
CA MET A 93 2.98 -2.17 9.75
C MET A 93 3.45 -2.44 8.33
N LEU A 94 4.70 -2.09 7.99
CA LEU A 94 5.28 -2.32 6.66
C LEU A 94 5.38 -3.81 6.30
N ILE A 95 5.56 -4.67 7.28
CA ILE A 95 5.69 -6.12 7.10
C ILE A 95 4.32 -6.80 7.09
N SER A 96 3.31 -6.15 7.65
CA SER A 96 1.99 -6.73 7.85
C SER A 96 1.22 -6.99 6.55
N PRO A 97 0.74 -8.21 6.31
CA PRO A 97 -0.08 -8.55 5.14
C PRO A 97 -1.56 -8.17 5.29
N LEU A 98 -1.95 -7.40 6.32
CA LEU A 98 -3.35 -7.01 6.57
C LEU A 98 -3.97 -6.18 5.46
N MET A 99 -3.15 -5.45 4.70
CA MET A 99 -3.62 -4.61 3.61
C MET A 99 -4.31 -5.41 2.50
N ASN A 100 -3.78 -6.57 2.14
CA ASN A 100 -4.29 -7.34 1.01
C ASN A 100 -5.77 -7.72 1.16
N PRO A 101 -6.25 -8.25 2.31
CA PRO A 101 -7.68 -8.47 2.54
C PRO A 101 -8.51 -7.19 2.47
N ILE A 102 -8.00 -6.06 2.99
CA ILE A 102 -8.71 -4.76 2.99
C ILE A 102 -8.91 -4.27 1.56
N LEU A 103 -7.85 -4.28 0.74
CA LEU A 103 -7.94 -3.95 -0.69
C LEU A 103 -8.89 -4.90 -1.43
N GLY A 104 -8.89 -6.19 -1.07
CA GLY A 104 -9.82 -7.17 -1.59
C GLY A 104 -11.29 -6.83 -1.29
N VAL A 105 -11.59 -6.36 -0.09
CA VAL A 105 -12.94 -5.87 0.28
C VAL A 105 -13.29 -4.63 -0.54
N GLY A 106 -12.39 -3.65 -0.64
CA GLY A 106 -12.60 -2.42 -1.42
C GLY A 106 -12.86 -2.72 -2.90
N LEU A 107 -12.07 -3.60 -3.51
CA LEU A 107 -12.24 -4.01 -4.91
C LEU A 107 -13.59 -4.74 -5.12
N ALA A 108 -13.96 -5.65 -4.22
CA ALA A 108 -15.21 -6.39 -4.30
C ALA A 108 -16.44 -5.49 -4.19
N ILE A 109 -16.38 -4.44 -3.36
CA ILE A 109 -17.42 -3.41 -3.28
C ILE A 109 -17.47 -2.61 -4.58
N GLY A 110 -16.31 -2.16 -5.07
CA GLY A 110 -16.22 -1.35 -6.30
C GLY A 110 -16.68 -2.10 -7.56
N THR A 111 -16.47 -3.43 -7.62
CA THR A 111 -16.93 -4.30 -8.73
C THR A 111 -18.30 -4.93 -8.51
N ASN A 112 -18.92 -4.69 -7.34
CA ASN A 112 -20.19 -5.29 -6.93
C ASN A 112 -20.20 -6.83 -6.99
N ASP A 113 -19.04 -7.47 -6.71
CA ASP A 113 -18.88 -8.93 -6.68
C ASP A 113 -19.09 -9.47 -5.25
N ARG A 114 -20.27 -10.01 -4.99
CA ARG A 114 -20.64 -10.57 -3.68
C ARG A 114 -19.82 -11.78 -3.28
N ASN A 115 -19.40 -12.60 -4.23
CA ASN A 115 -18.61 -13.80 -3.95
C ASN A 115 -17.20 -13.41 -3.52
N MET A 116 -16.59 -12.46 -4.23
CA MET A 116 -15.29 -11.90 -3.88
C MET A 116 -15.34 -11.18 -2.54
N LEU A 117 -16.40 -10.39 -2.28
CA LEU A 117 -16.60 -9.69 -1.01
C LEU A 117 -16.62 -10.66 0.18
N TRP A 118 -17.42 -11.73 0.05
CA TRP A 118 -17.52 -12.73 1.12
C TRP A 118 -16.20 -13.45 1.39
N GLN A 119 -15.44 -13.76 0.36
CA GLN A 119 -14.10 -14.35 0.51
C GLN A 119 -13.10 -13.38 1.15
N ALA A 120 -13.07 -12.13 0.71
CA ALA A 120 -12.21 -11.10 1.28
C ALA A 120 -12.53 -10.82 2.74
N LEU A 121 -13.83 -10.73 3.09
CA LEU A 121 -14.29 -10.51 4.46
C LEU A 121 -13.96 -11.69 5.38
N LYS A 122 -14.07 -12.93 4.91
CA LYS A 122 -13.63 -14.12 5.67
C LYS A 122 -12.13 -14.08 5.95
N ASN A 123 -11.31 -13.79 4.95
CA ASN A 123 -9.86 -13.72 5.12
C ASN A 123 -9.45 -12.57 6.04
N PHE A 124 -10.13 -11.44 5.96
CA PHE A 124 -9.95 -10.32 6.87
C PHE A 124 -10.32 -10.69 8.31
N GLY A 125 -11.45 -11.37 8.51
CA GLY A 125 -11.86 -11.88 9.83
C GLY A 125 -10.85 -12.87 10.42
N ILE A 126 -10.32 -13.78 9.60
CA ILE A 126 -9.24 -14.71 10.03
C ILE A 126 -7.99 -13.93 10.45
N ALA A 127 -7.61 -12.90 9.69
CA ALA A 127 -6.47 -12.06 10.02
C ALA A 127 -6.66 -11.33 11.36
N ILE A 128 -7.85 -10.79 11.63
CA ILE A 128 -8.19 -10.14 12.91
C ILE A 128 -8.07 -11.15 14.06
N VAL A 129 -8.60 -12.36 13.90
CA VAL A 129 -8.53 -13.40 14.94
C VAL A 129 -7.09 -13.79 15.22
N ILE A 130 -6.26 -14.00 14.19
CA ILE A 130 -4.82 -14.30 14.36
C ILE A 130 -4.13 -13.14 15.10
N ALA A 131 -4.42 -11.90 14.72
CA ALA A 131 -3.82 -10.72 15.33
C ALA A 131 -4.19 -10.60 16.81
N LEU A 132 -5.46 -10.76 17.17
CA LEU A 132 -5.92 -10.70 18.55
C LEU A 132 -5.32 -11.82 19.39
N ILE A 133 -5.33 -13.07 18.90
CA ILE A 133 -4.75 -14.20 19.64
C ILE A 133 -3.25 -13.96 19.88
N THR A 134 -2.52 -13.52 18.85
CA THR A 134 -1.08 -13.25 18.97
C THR A 134 -0.82 -12.12 19.98
N SER A 135 -1.59 -11.05 19.92
CA SER A 135 -1.47 -9.92 20.85
C SER A 135 -1.79 -10.33 22.29
N ILE A 136 -2.86 -11.08 22.51
CA ILE A 136 -3.23 -11.61 23.83
C ILE A 136 -2.11 -12.49 24.39
N ILE A 137 -1.56 -13.41 23.59
CA ILE A 137 -0.45 -14.27 24.01
C ILE A 137 0.77 -13.43 24.39
N TYR A 138 1.10 -12.42 23.59
CA TYR A 138 2.22 -11.53 23.88
C TYR A 138 2.04 -10.80 25.21
N PHE A 139 0.91 -10.12 25.42
CA PHE A 139 0.68 -9.35 26.63
C PHE A 139 0.47 -10.23 27.87
N ALA A 140 -0.09 -11.42 27.73
CA ALA A 140 -0.19 -12.38 28.82
C ALA A 140 1.18 -12.94 29.28
N LEU A 141 2.15 -13.05 28.36
CA LEU A 141 3.50 -13.50 28.67
C LEU A 141 4.41 -12.36 29.17
N THR A 142 4.07 -11.11 28.85
CA THR A 142 4.90 -9.95 29.16
C THR A 142 4.41 -9.31 30.48
N PRO A 143 5.20 -9.29 31.56
CA PRO A 143 4.78 -8.77 32.87
C PRO A 143 4.86 -7.23 32.95
N ILE A 144 4.76 -6.52 31.84
CA ILE A 144 4.84 -5.07 31.76
C ILE A 144 3.41 -4.51 31.69
N ASP A 145 2.89 -4.10 32.82
CA ASP A 145 1.58 -3.46 32.96
C ASP A 145 1.72 -1.93 32.95
N VAL A 146 2.21 -1.39 31.81
CA VAL A 146 2.34 0.07 31.61
C VAL A 146 1.54 0.45 30.37
N PHE A 147 0.50 1.25 30.57
CA PHE A 147 -0.24 1.85 29.45
C PHE A 147 0.56 3.05 28.91
N THR A 148 1.14 2.87 27.71
CA THR A 148 2.02 3.86 27.09
C THR A 148 1.25 4.94 26.34
N GLU A 149 1.91 6.07 26.05
CA GLU A 149 1.32 7.17 25.25
C GLU A 149 0.92 6.70 23.85
N GLU A 150 1.72 5.83 23.23
CA GLU A 150 1.39 5.22 21.94
C GLU A 150 0.12 4.35 22.00
N MET A 151 -0.11 3.63 23.09
CA MET A 151 -1.36 2.88 23.30
C MET A 151 -2.54 3.85 23.46
N GLN A 152 -2.39 4.90 24.23
CA GLN A 152 -3.43 5.90 24.45
C GLN A 152 -3.81 6.61 23.14
N ALA A 153 -2.85 7.00 22.33
CA ALA A 153 -3.08 7.65 21.03
C ALA A 153 -3.93 6.79 20.07
N ARG A 154 -3.97 5.47 20.26
CA ARG A 154 -4.75 4.53 19.42
C ARG A 154 -6.16 4.25 19.97
N THR A 155 -6.48 4.72 21.18
CA THR A 155 -7.81 4.58 21.80
C THR A 155 -8.72 5.78 21.56
N GLU A 156 -8.17 6.92 21.14
CA GLU A 156 -8.90 8.17 20.91
C GLU A 156 -8.85 8.59 19.42
N PRO A 157 -9.65 7.96 18.55
CA PRO A 157 -9.63 8.29 17.11
C PRO A 157 -10.13 9.72 16.87
N THR A 158 -9.40 10.46 16.05
CA THR A 158 -9.66 11.85 15.72
C THR A 158 -10.21 11.97 14.28
N ILE A 159 -10.88 13.07 13.95
CA ILE A 159 -11.29 13.38 12.55
C ILE A 159 -10.06 13.46 11.63
N LEU A 160 -8.91 13.88 12.16
CA LEU A 160 -7.66 13.95 11.42
C LEU A 160 -7.19 12.55 10.96
N ASP A 161 -7.39 11.53 11.81
CA ASP A 161 -7.05 10.13 11.45
C ASP A 161 -7.91 9.64 10.28
N ALA A 162 -9.19 10.04 10.23
CA ALA A 162 -10.06 9.74 9.10
C ALA A 162 -9.56 10.41 7.80
N LEU A 163 -9.08 11.66 7.86
CA LEU A 163 -8.48 12.33 6.71
C LEU A 163 -7.19 11.65 6.26
N VAL A 164 -6.33 11.26 7.19
CA VAL A 164 -5.11 10.47 6.89
C VAL A 164 -5.48 9.15 6.20
N ALA A 165 -6.51 8.45 6.67
CA ALA A 165 -6.98 7.21 6.07
C ALA A 165 -7.49 7.41 4.64
N VAL A 166 -8.21 8.51 4.35
CA VAL A 166 -8.70 8.84 2.99
C VAL A 166 -7.53 9.13 2.05
N PHE A 167 -6.62 10.03 2.41
CA PHE A 167 -5.49 10.39 1.56
C PHE A 167 -4.50 9.21 1.43
N GLY A 168 -4.27 8.46 2.51
CA GLY A 168 -3.45 7.25 2.50
C GLY A 168 -4.06 6.16 1.61
N GLY A 169 -5.37 5.97 1.68
CA GLY A 169 -6.09 5.04 0.81
C GLY A 169 -5.99 5.42 -0.68
N LEU A 170 -6.13 6.72 -1.01
CA LEU A 170 -5.92 7.22 -2.37
C LEU A 170 -4.49 6.98 -2.85
N ALA A 171 -3.49 7.31 -2.03
CA ALA A 171 -2.08 7.06 -2.34
C ALA A 171 -1.81 5.55 -2.53
N GLY A 172 -2.40 4.70 -1.69
CA GLY A 172 -2.31 3.25 -1.78
C GLY A 172 -2.88 2.70 -3.09
N ILE A 173 -4.07 3.15 -3.51
CA ILE A 173 -4.68 2.74 -4.78
C ILE A 173 -3.84 3.18 -5.99
N ILE A 174 -3.36 4.43 -6.00
CA ILE A 174 -2.49 4.92 -7.07
C ILE A 174 -1.22 4.08 -7.15
N SER A 175 -0.64 3.74 -6.01
CA SER A 175 0.58 2.93 -5.92
C SER A 175 0.37 1.51 -6.45
N VAL A 176 -0.71 0.84 -6.06
CA VAL A 176 -1.02 -0.54 -6.50
C VAL A 176 -1.34 -0.60 -8.00
N THR A 177 -1.90 0.46 -8.58
CA THR A 177 -2.25 0.51 -10.00
C THR A 177 -1.09 0.87 -10.92
N ARG A 178 0.07 1.29 -10.38
CA ARG A 178 1.26 1.61 -11.17
C ARG A 178 2.21 0.41 -11.28
N PHE A 179 2.96 0.35 -12.40
CA PHE A 179 3.94 -0.71 -12.66
C PHE A 179 5.13 -0.71 -11.69
N ASP A 180 5.40 0.41 -11.02
CA ASP A 180 6.52 0.54 -10.08
C ASP A 180 6.17 -0.03 -8.71
N LYS A 181 6.47 -1.32 -8.54
CA LYS A 181 6.22 -2.08 -7.29
C LYS A 181 6.91 -1.48 -6.05
N THR A 182 7.90 -0.63 -6.22
CA THR A 182 8.67 -0.03 -5.11
C THR A 182 7.88 1.06 -4.38
N SER A 183 7.01 1.81 -5.07
CA SER A 183 6.17 2.85 -4.48
C SER A 183 5.00 2.30 -3.68
N VAL A 184 4.63 1.03 -3.91
CA VAL A 184 3.53 0.33 -3.23
C VAL A 184 3.75 0.27 -1.72
N ILE A 185 5.00 0.12 -1.27
CA ILE A 185 5.34 -0.06 0.15
C ILE A 185 4.98 1.17 0.98
N LEU A 186 5.17 2.38 0.47
CA LEU A 186 4.92 3.63 1.19
C LEU A 186 3.43 3.98 1.33
N GLY A 187 2.65 3.82 0.25
CA GLY A 187 1.19 4.08 0.28
C GLY A 187 0.42 3.08 1.12
N VAL A 188 0.92 1.86 1.17
CA VAL A 188 0.43 0.71 1.93
C VAL A 188 0.55 0.91 3.44
N SER A 189 1.66 1.48 3.91
CA SER A 189 1.92 1.73 5.34
C SER A 189 0.86 2.61 5.98
N ILE A 190 0.38 3.61 5.26
CA ILE A 190 -0.58 4.58 5.80
C ILE A 190 -1.98 3.96 5.86
N ALA A 191 -2.31 3.05 4.93
CA ALA A 191 -3.62 2.37 4.91
C ALA A 191 -3.77 1.28 5.97
N THR A 192 -2.67 0.82 6.59
CA THR A 192 -2.66 -0.26 7.59
C THR A 192 -2.73 0.21 9.05
N ASP A 193 -3.27 1.37 9.31
CA ASP A 193 -3.42 1.92 10.67
C ASP A 193 -4.37 1.11 11.58
N LEU A 194 -4.94 0.02 11.06
CA LEU A 194 -5.75 -0.93 11.82
C LEU A 194 -4.95 -1.86 12.76
N MET A 195 -3.65 -2.03 12.52
CA MET A 195 -2.85 -2.99 13.27
C MET A 195 -2.59 -2.58 14.72
N PRO A 196 -2.18 -1.33 15.06
CA PRO A 196 -1.98 -0.93 16.44
C PRO A 196 -3.25 -0.98 17.28
N PRO A 197 -4.44 -0.54 16.83
CA PRO A 197 -5.67 -0.71 17.57
C PRO A 197 -6.01 -2.16 17.90
N LEU A 198 -5.71 -3.13 17.00
CA LEU A 198 -5.87 -4.55 17.27
C LEU A 198 -4.92 -5.04 18.39
N CYS A 199 -3.67 -4.54 18.41
CA CYS A 199 -2.73 -4.87 19.49
C CYS A 199 -3.18 -4.27 20.81
N VAL A 200 -3.65 -3.03 20.83
CA VAL A 200 -4.19 -2.38 22.04
C VAL A 200 -5.46 -3.05 22.52
N ALA A 201 -6.32 -3.52 21.62
CA ALA A 201 -7.49 -4.33 21.98
C ALA A 201 -7.09 -5.66 22.66
N GLY A 202 -6.02 -6.30 22.17
CA GLY A 202 -5.44 -7.49 22.80
C GLY A 202 -4.90 -7.20 24.21
N TYR A 203 -4.21 -6.06 24.40
CA TYR A 203 -3.79 -5.58 25.72
C TYR A 203 -5.00 -5.38 26.65
N GLY A 204 -6.02 -4.66 26.20
CA GLY A 204 -7.23 -4.42 26.97
C GLY A 204 -7.95 -5.71 27.39
N LEU A 205 -7.97 -6.73 26.53
CA LEU A 205 -8.56 -8.05 26.87
C LEU A 205 -7.77 -8.80 27.94
N VAL A 206 -6.47 -8.60 28.04
CA VAL A 206 -5.63 -9.24 29.07
C VAL A 206 -5.74 -8.54 30.42
N PHE A 207 -5.75 -7.20 30.42
CA PHE A 207 -5.69 -6.41 31.65
C PHE A 207 -7.06 -5.88 32.12
N ALA A 208 -8.13 -6.04 31.31
CA ALA A 208 -9.50 -5.71 31.72
C ALA A 208 -10.21 -6.84 32.48
N PHE A 209 -9.60 -8.02 32.53
CA PHE A 209 -10.02 -9.18 33.35
C PHE A 209 -8.97 -9.49 34.40
#